data_872e73f4c0d0fbf1229d996918b15f27
#
_entry.id   872e73f4c0d0fbf1229d996918b15f27
#
_cell.length_a   1.000
_cell.length_b   1.000
_cell.length_c   1.000
_cell.angle_alpha   90.00
_cell.angle_beta   90.00
_cell.angle_gamma   90.00
#
_symmetry.space_group_name_H-M   'P 1'
#
loop_
_entity.id
_entity.type
_entity.pdbx_description
1 polymer ?
#
loop_
_entity_poly.entity_id
_entity_poly.type
_entity_poly.pdbx_seq_one_letter_code
_entity_poly.pdbx_strand_id
1 'polypeptide(L)'
;MPFCREEVGPMASRGRKPIPTAIKELEGNPGGRPLNKREPKLVKKAPRCPAWLEDEAKKECKRMSKVLESMGLLTEMDMAAFAGYCQAYARWKEAEEFLSQHGSMVRTPNGYLQQVPQVSIAQTNQKIMLKFCEQFGLTPSSRSRIVAGSDGEEESDAMEELLGGGA
;
A
#
# COMPACT_ATOMS: atom_id res chain seq x y z
N MET A 1 -8.02 47.84 -1.31
CA MET A 1 -8.25 46.38 -1.17
C MET A 1 -6.99 45.76 -0.65
N PRO A 2 -6.92 45.23 0.57
CA PRO A 2 -5.71 44.59 1.09
C PRO A 2 -5.58 43.18 0.48
N PHE A 3 -4.47 42.95 -0.17
CA PHE A 3 -4.04 41.63 -0.63
C PHE A 3 -3.88 40.70 0.59
N CYS A 4 -4.71 39.68 0.69
CA CYS A 4 -4.48 38.55 1.61
C CYS A 4 -3.18 37.85 1.18
N ARG A 5 -2.13 37.92 2.01
CA ARG A 5 -0.99 37.04 1.95
C ARG A 5 -1.48 35.66 2.37
N GLU A 6 -1.69 34.75 1.39
CA GLU A 6 -1.74 33.33 1.68
C GLU A 6 -0.39 32.91 2.28
N GLU A 7 -0.41 32.51 3.54
CA GLU A 7 0.74 31.87 4.17
C GLU A 7 0.97 30.52 3.45
N VAL A 8 1.95 30.51 2.55
CA VAL A 8 2.45 29.30 1.93
C VAL A 8 3.04 28.43 3.06
N GLY A 9 2.35 27.35 3.38
CA GLY A 9 2.82 26.38 4.34
C GLY A 9 4.21 25.83 3.99
N PRO A 10 4.97 25.30 4.94
CA PRO A 10 6.36 24.89 4.74
C PRO A 10 6.49 23.91 3.58
N MET A 11 7.27 24.31 2.56
CA MET A 11 7.64 23.46 1.43
C MET A 11 8.16 22.11 1.91
N ALA A 12 7.80 21.04 1.21
CA ALA A 12 8.23 19.67 1.50
C ALA A 12 9.73 19.60 1.79
N SER A 13 10.10 19.22 3.01
CA SER A 13 11.49 19.09 3.41
C SER A 13 12.19 18.00 2.61
N ARG A 14 13.34 18.32 1.98
CA ARG A 14 14.22 17.32 1.37
C ARG A 14 14.76 16.42 2.48
N GLY A 15 14.58 15.12 2.37
CA GLY A 15 15.10 14.16 3.34
C GLY A 15 14.25 12.89 3.44
N ARG A 16 14.60 12.02 4.38
CA ARG A 16 13.85 10.81 4.67
C ARG A 16 12.43 11.18 5.11
N LYS A 17 11.44 10.50 4.56
CA LYS A 17 10.03 10.68 4.95
C LYS A 17 9.85 10.54 6.47
N PRO A 18 9.06 11.39 7.12
CA PRO A 18 8.82 11.30 8.55
C PRO A 18 8.15 9.98 8.91
N ILE A 19 8.58 9.40 10.03
CA ILE A 19 7.95 8.20 10.58
C ILE A 19 6.67 8.62 11.30
N PRO A 20 5.55 7.89 11.14
CA PRO A 20 4.30 8.14 11.87
C PRO A 20 4.50 8.21 13.38
N THR A 21 3.70 9.06 14.05
CA THR A 21 3.84 9.30 15.49
C THR A 21 3.61 8.02 16.31
N ALA A 22 2.66 7.20 15.94
CA ALA A 22 2.38 5.92 16.60
C ALA A 22 3.61 4.99 16.61
N ILE A 23 4.37 4.93 15.51
CA ILE A 23 5.60 4.11 15.44
C ILE A 23 6.68 4.71 16.33
N LYS A 24 6.82 6.05 16.38
CA LYS A 24 7.79 6.70 17.28
C LYS A 24 7.48 6.47 18.75
N GLU A 25 6.20 6.43 19.12
CA GLU A 25 5.76 6.13 20.49
C GLU A 25 6.12 4.70 20.87
N LEU A 26 5.87 3.73 19.98
CA LEU A 26 6.25 2.33 20.19
C LEU A 26 7.77 2.12 20.31
N GLU A 27 8.55 2.87 19.54
CA GLU A 27 10.02 2.83 19.61
C GLU A 27 10.59 3.62 20.82
N GLY A 28 9.74 4.21 21.67
CA GLY A 28 10.17 5.01 22.82
C GLY A 28 10.79 6.36 22.47
N ASN A 29 10.59 6.84 21.21
CA ASN A 29 11.09 8.13 20.71
C ASN A 29 12.60 8.37 21.00
N PRO A 30 13.51 7.51 20.54
CA PRO A 30 14.92 7.53 20.90
C PRO A 30 15.64 8.84 20.55
N GLY A 31 15.06 9.66 19.67
CA GLY A 31 15.59 10.97 19.29
C GLY A 31 15.06 12.14 20.14
N GLY A 32 14.17 11.92 21.12
CA GLY A 32 13.60 12.95 22.00
C GLY A 32 12.86 14.07 21.26
N ARG A 33 12.53 13.91 19.97
CA ARG A 33 11.88 14.95 19.17
C ARG A 33 10.40 15.07 19.52
N PRO A 34 9.83 16.29 19.51
CA PRO A 34 8.41 16.48 19.80
C PRO A 34 7.56 15.66 18.83
N LEU A 35 6.58 14.93 19.37
CA LEU A 35 5.65 14.13 18.62
C LEU A 35 4.59 15.01 17.95
N ASN A 36 4.18 14.66 16.74
CA ASN A 36 3.15 15.39 16.01
C ASN A 36 1.75 15.06 16.57
N LYS A 37 1.28 15.87 17.52
CA LYS A 37 -0.06 15.72 18.13
C LYS A 37 -1.23 16.01 17.16
N ARG A 38 -0.93 16.56 15.98
CA ARG A 38 -1.92 16.93 14.94
C ARG A 38 -1.99 15.91 13.81
N GLU A 39 -1.35 14.76 13.95
CA GLU A 39 -1.43 13.68 12.97
C GLU A 39 -2.89 13.17 12.92
N PRO A 40 -3.53 13.12 11.73
CA PRO A 40 -4.90 12.67 11.59
C PRO A 40 -5.00 11.17 11.96
N LYS A 41 -5.87 10.86 12.92
CA LYS A 41 -6.21 9.46 13.26
C LYS A 41 -7.24 8.97 12.25
N LEU A 42 -6.81 8.17 11.29
CA LEU A 42 -7.66 7.61 10.26
C LEU A 42 -8.44 6.40 10.80
N VAL A 43 -9.72 6.34 10.43
CA VAL A 43 -10.55 5.15 10.74
C VAL A 43 -10.10 4.02 9.82
N LYS A 44 -9.73 2.88 10.40
CA LYS A 44 -9.36 1.66 9.69
C LYS A 44 -10.63 1.03 9.10
N LYS A 45 -10.94 1.36 7.86
CA LYS A 45 -12.08 0.81 7.14
C LYS A 45 -11.73 0.69 5.67
N ALA A 46 -11.97 -0.48 5.11
CA ALA A 46 -11.73 -0.73 3.70
C ALA A 46 -12.62 0.16 2.82
N PRO A 47 -12.06 0.84 1.80
CA PRO A 47 -12.83 1.63 0.86
C PRO A 47 -13.72 0.73 0.00
N ARG A 48 -14.86 1.26 -0.45
CA ARG A 48 -15.71 0.57 -1.41
C ARG A 48 -15.03 0.52 -2.78
N CYS A 49 -15.09 -0.65 -3.43
CA CYS A 49 -14.58 -0.79 -4.78
C CYS A 49 -15.34 0.12 -5.76
N PRO A 50 -14.64 0.97 -6.53
CA PRO A 50 -15.28 1.84 -7.50
C PRO A 50 -16.05 1.07 -8.59
N ALA A 51 -17.21 1.60 -8.99
CA ALA A 51 -18.06 0.95 -10.00
C ALA A 51 -17.43 0.91 -11.40
N TRP A 52 -16.56 1.86 -11.72
CA TRP A 52 -15.88 2.00 -13.02
C TRP A 52 -14.74 1.00 -13.25
N LEU A 53 -14.32 0.25 -12.23
CA LEU A 53 -13.31 -0.80 -12.40
C LEU A 53 -13.80 -1.91 -13.33
N GLU A 54 -12.89 -2.52 -14.07
CA GLU A 54 -13.13 -3.73 -14.84
C GLU A 54 -13.53 -4.91 -13.93
N ASP A 55 -14.21 -5.90 -14.47
CA ASP A 55 -14.76 -6.98 -13.64
C ASP A 55 -13.67 -7.80 -12.93
N GLU A 56 -12.54 -8.05 -13.58
CA GLU A 56 -11.39 -8.71 -12.95
C GLU A 56 -10.77 -7.82 -11.85
N ALA A 57 -10.69 -6.51 -12.09
CA ALA A 57 -10.24 -5.57 -11.07
C ALA A 57 -11.18 -5.52 -9.86
N LYS A 58 -12.51 -5.62 -10.07
CA LYS A 58 -13.50 -5.71 -8.98
C LYS A 58 -13.35 -7.00 -8.17
N LYS A 59 -13.07 -8.13 -8.82
CA LYS A 59 -12.82 -9.40 -8.13
C LYS A 59 -11.59 -9.30 -7.24
N GLU A 60 -10.50 -8.76 -7.79
CA GLU A 60 -9.26 -8.54 -7.03
C GLU A 60 -9.46 -7.53 -5.89
N CYS A 61 -10.18 -6.45 -6.14
CA CYS A 61 -10.54 -5.46 -5.14
C CYS A 61 -11.27 -6.12 -3.94
N LYS A 62 -12.28 -6.95 -4.20
CA LYS A 62 -13.01 -7.68 -3.14
C LYS A 62 -12.13 -8.69 -2.40
N ARG A 63 -11.20 -9.34 -3.09
CA ARG A 63 -10.27 -10.31 -2.50
C ARG A 63 -9.28 -9.62 -1.57
N MET A 64 -8.61 -8.58 -2.07
CA MET A 64 -7.55 -7.90 -1.35
C MET A 64 -8.06 -6.96 -0.26
N SER A 65 -9.25 -6.36 -0.42
CA SER A 65 -9.83 -5.52 0.63
C SER A 65 -10.00 -6.29 1.94
N LYS A 66 -10.47 -7.55 1.89
CA LYS A 66 -10.61 -8.40 3.08
C LYS A 66 -9.27 -8.67 3.77
N VAL A 67 -8.22 -8.94 2.98
CA VAL A 67 -6.88 -9.22 3.51
C VAL A 67 -6.30 -7.97 4.17
N LEU A 68 -6.36 -6.82 3.49
CA LEU A 68 -5.81 -5.56 4.01
C LEU A 68 -6.62 -5.02 5.19
N GLU A 69 -7.94 -5.24 5.21
CA GLU A 69 -8.81 -4.89 6.33
C GLU A 69 -8.47 -5.71 7.58
N SER A 70 -8.29 -7.03 7.43
CA SER A 70 -7.87 -7.89 8.55
C SER A 70 -6.49 -7.52 9.11
N MET A 71 -5.64 -6.92 8.31
CA MET A 71 -4.32 -6.40 8.73
C MET A 71 -4.39 -4.96 9.27
N GLY A 72 -5.55 -4.31 9.23
CA GLY A 72 -5.71 -2.91 9.64
C GLY A 72 -4.90 -1.90 8.84
N LEU A 73 -4.51 -2.23 7.61
CA LEU A 73 -3.61 -1.43 6.77
C LEU A 73 -4.33 -0.51 5.79
N LEU A 74 -5.65 -0.66 5.62
CA LEU A 74 -6.43 0.05 4.62
C LEU A 74 -7.37 1.05 5.27
N THR A 75 -7.39 2.28 4.72
CA THR A 75 -8.27 3.37 5.12
C THR A 75 -9.10 3.84 3.93
N GLU A 76 -10.20 4.58 4.18
CA GLU A 76 -11.03 5.13 3.11
C GLU A 76 -10.24 6.10 2.19
N MET A 77 -9.16 6.70 2.68
CA MET A 77 -8.30 7.61 1.90
C MET A 77 -7.45 6.88 0.86
N ASP A 78 -7.21 5.60 1.05
CA ASP A 78 -6.36 4.79 0.17
C ASP A 78 -7.10 4.28 -1.08
N MET A 79 -8.38 4.64 -1.24
CA MET A 79 -9.25 4.16 -2.31
C MET A 79 -8.63 4.32 -3.69
N ALA A 80 -8.07 5.49 -4.02
CA ALA A 80 -7.51 5.74 -5.34
C ALA A 80 -6.25 4.88 -5.61
N ALA A 81 -5.37 4.77 -4.62
CA ALA A 81 -4.17 3.94 -4.70
C ALA A 81 -4.53 2.45 -4.82
N PHE A 82 -5.47 1.99 -4.01
CA PHE A 82 -5.94 0.61 -4.02
C PHE A 82 -6.67 0.26 -5.33
N ALA A 83 -7.52 1.15 -5.85
CA ALA A 83 -8.16 0.98 -7.16
C ALA A 83 -7.12 0.90 -8.30
N GLY A 84 -6.07 1.72 -8.23
CA GLY A 84 -4.94 1.66 -9.17
C GLY A 84 -4.23 0.31 -9.15
N TYR A 85 -4.00 -0.27 -7.99
CA TYR A 85 -3.47 -1.63 -7.86
C TYR A 85 -4.39 -2.66 -8.52
N CYS A 86 -5.69 -2.64 -8.22
CA CYS A 86 -6.65 -3.60 -8.76
C CYS A 86 -6.76 -3.53 -10.29
N GLN A 87 -6.72 -2.30 -10.84
CA GLN A 87 -6.75 -2.11 -12.29
C GLN A 87 -5.45 -2.57 -12.94
N ALA A 88 -4.30 -2.33 -12.32
CA ALA A 88 -3.02 -2.84 -12.81
C ALA A 88 -3.00 -4.37 -12.79
N TYR A 89 -3.55 -5.01 -11.76
CA TYR A 89 -3.70 -6.47 -11.69
C TYR A 89 -4.55 -7.03 -12.84
N ALA A 90 -5.69 -6.43 -13.13
CA ALA A 90 -6.57 -6.88 -14.22
C ALA A 90 -5.86 -6.81 -15.58
N ARG A 91 -5.21 -5.69 -15.88
CA ARG A 91 -4.47 -5.49 -17.12
C ARG A 91 -3.25 -6.40 -17.23
N TRP A 92 -2.54 -6.63 -16.13
CA TRP A 92 -1.44 -7.58 -16.10
C TRP A 92 -1.93 -8.99 -16.42
N LYS A 93 -3.01 -9.44 -15.76
CA LYS A 93 -3.62 -10.75 -15.99
C LYS A 93 -4.05 -10.94 -17.44
N GLU A 94 -4.78 -9.97 -18.00
CA GLU A 94 -5.23 -9.98 -19.39
C GLU A 94 -4.05 -10.09 -20.38
N ALA A 95 -2.99 -9.31 -20.12
CA ALA A 95 -1.79 -9.35 -20.96
C ALA A 95 -1.09 -10.72 -20.88
N GLU A 96 -0.98 -11.33 -19.71
CA GLU A 96 -0.38 -12.67 -19.53
C GLU A 96 -1.22 -13.77 -20.17
N GLU A 97 -2.56 -13.69 -20.07
CA GLU A 97 -3.48 -14.62 -20.74
C GLU A 97 -3.32 -14.52 -22.27
N PHE A 98 -3.20 -13.32 -22.82
CA PHE A 98 -2.92 -13.12 -24.24
C PHE A 98 -1.57 -13.73 -24.63
N LEU A 99 -0.51 -13.46 -23.87
CA LEU A 99 0.83 -13.96 -24.14
C LEU A 99 0.92 -15.48 -24.07
N SER A 100 0.16 -16.12 -23.18
CA SER A 100 0.11 -17.57 -23.06
C SER A 100 -0.54 -18.23 -24.30
N GLN A 101 -1.50 -17.55 -24.93
CA GLN A 101 -2.22 -18.05 -26.11
C GLN A 101 -1.51 -17.77 -27.43
N HIS A 102 -0.88 -16.57 -27.55
CA HIS A 102 -0.36 -16.06 -28.83
C HIS A 102 1.16 -15.97 -28.88
N GLY A 103 1.83 -16.15 -27.72
CA GLY A 103 3.27 -15.96 -27.63
C GLY A 103 3.68 -14.48 -27.54
N SER A 104 4.96 -14.26 -27.25
CA SER A 104 5.55 -12.93 -27.04
C SER A 104 6.06 -12.24 -28.30
N MET A 105 6.17 -12.98 -29.40
CA MET A 105 6.75 -12.50 -30.66
C MET A 105 5.79 -12.77 -31.82
N VAL A 106 5.68 -11.81 -32.71
CA VAL A 106 4.92 -11.91 -33.95
C VAL A 106 5.81 -11.63 -35.14
N ARG A 107 5.61 -12.34 -36.24
CA ARG A 107 6.29 -12.05 -37.49
C ARG A 107 5.52 -11.00 -38.28
N THR A 108 6.15 -9.88 -38.59
CA THR A 108 5.54 -8.82 -39.39
C THR A 108 5.42 -9.27 -40.85
N PRO A 109 4.58 -8.62 -41.68
CA PRO A 109 4.46 -8.91 -43.11
C PRO A 109 5.80 -8.85 -43.85
N ASN A 110 6.75 -8.04 -43.40
CA ASN A 110 8.08 -7.90 -43.93
C ASN A 110 9.09 -8.98 -43.46
N GLY A 111 8.61 -10.00 -42.70
CA GLY A 111 9.40 -11.11 -42.22
C GLY A 111 10.18 -10.87 -40.92
N TYR A 112 10.17 -9.66 -40.32
CA TYR A 112 10.85 -9.36 -39.09
C TYR A 112 10.07 -9.91 -37.87
N LEU A 113 10.83 -10.38 -36.88
CA LEU A 113 10.27 -10.73 -35.57
C LEU A 113 10.13 -9.46 -34.74
N GLN A 114 8.91 -9.22 -34.24
CA GLN A 114 8.60 -8.07 -33.38
C GLN A 114 7.91 -8.55 -32.11
N GLN A 115 8.28 -7.95 -30.98
CA GLN A 115 7.63 -8.21 -29.71
C GLN A 115 6.20 -7.65 -29.73
N VAL A 116 5.23 -8.43 -29.23
CA VAL A 116 3.85 -7.94 -29.10
C VAL A 116 3.73 -6.90 -28.00
N PRO A 117 2.85 -5.89 -28.14
CA PRO A 117 2.68 -4.82 -27.16
C PRO A 117 2.31 -5.32 -25.75
N GLN A 118 1.64 -6.47 -25.64
CA GLN A 118 1.20 -7.09 -24.39
C GLN A 118 2.38 -7.38 -23.44
N VAL A 119 3.57 -7.66 -23.96
CA VAL A 119 4.76 -7.84 -23.09
C VAL A 119 5.08 -6.56 -22.33
N SER A 120 5.06 -5.40 -23.02
CA SER A 120 5.30 -4.11 -22.38
C SER A 120 4.19 -3.74 -21.38
N ILE A 121 2.94 -4.06 -21.72
CA ILE A 121 1.78 -3.85 -20.85
C ILE A 121 1.92 -4.71 -19.58
N ALA A 122 2.25 -6.00 -19.73
CA ALA A 122 2.45 -6.89 -18.58
C ALA A 122 3.56 -6.40 -17.66
N GLN A 123 4.73 -6.09 -18.20
CA GLN A 123 5.88 -5.60 -17.44
C GLN A 123 5.60 -4.27 -16.72
N THR A 124 4.90 -3.35 -17.38
CA THR A 124 4.57 -2.05 -16.81
C THR A 124 3.59 -2.19 -15.64
N ASN A 125 2.52 -2.96 -15.83
CA ASN A 125 1.54 -3.18 -14.78
C ASN A 125 2.11 -3.99 -13.60
N GLN A 126 2.98 -4.96 -13.85
CA GLN A 126 3.71 -5.69 -12.81
C GLN A 126 4.58 -4.75 -11.95
N LYS A 127 5.31 -3.81 -12.57
CA LYS A 127 6.09 -2.80 -11.84
C LYS A 127 5.21 -1.89 -10.99
N ILE A 128 4.04 -1.49 -11.51
CA ILE A 128 3.07 -0.69 -10.77
C ILE A 128 2.57 -1.48 -9.56
N MET A 129 2.17 -2.74 -9.74
CA MET A 129 1.71 -3.60 -8.65
C MET A 129 2.77 -3.77 -7.55
N LEU A 130 4.04 -4.00 -7.93
CA LEU A 130 5.13 -4.13 -6.96
C LEU A 130 5.27 -2.88 -6.09
N LYS A 131 5.16 -1.68 -6.66
CA LYS A 131 5.21 -0.43 -5.89
C LYS A 131 4.06 -0.32 -4.90
N PHE A 132 2.85 -0.72 -5.29
CA PHE A 132 1.71 -0.75 -4.37
C PHE A 132 1.89 -1.81 -3.28
N CYS A 133 2.38 -3.00 -3.63
CA CYS A 133 2.69 -4.04 -2.66
C CYS A 133 3.71 -3.59 -1.61
N GLU A 134 4.73 -2.84 -2.01
CA GLU A 134 5.70 -2.25 -1.09
C GLU A 134 5.05 -1.22 -0.14
N GLN A 135 4.14 -0.39 -0.64
CA GLN A 135 3.47 0.64 0.15
C GLN A 135 2.44 0.07 1.12
N PHE A 136 1.70 -0.96 0.71
CA PHE A 136 0.70 -1.63 1.54
C PHE A 136 1.27 -2.75 2.42
N GLY A 137 2.58 -2.90 2.50
CA GLY A 137 3.19 -3.93 3.35
C GLY A 137 2.95 -5.36 2.91
N LEU A 138 2.67 -5.58 1.62
CA LEU A 138 2.40 -6.91 1.08
C LEU A 138 3.67 -7.72 0.79
N THR A 139 4.85 -7.07 0.78
CA THR A 139 6.13 -7.77 0.64
C THR A 139 6.71 -8.14 2.02
N PRO A 140 7.49 -9.23 2.14
CA PRO A 140 8.14 -9.60 3.40
C PRO A 140 8.97 -8.47 4.02
N SER A 141 9.73 -7.74 3.19
CA SER A 141 10.57 -6.63 3.62
C SER A 141 9.78 -5.38 4.05
N SER A 142 8.60 -5.14 3.47
CA SER A 142 7.73 -4.04 3.88
C SER A 142 6.94 -4.37 5.14
N ARG A 143 6.55 -5.64 5.33
CA ARG A 143 5.87 -6.10 6.55
C ARG A 143 6.71 -5.90 7.81
N SER A 144 8.00 -6.17 7.75
CA SER A 144 8.90 -5.93 8.90
C SER A 144 9.03 -4.45 9.30
N ARG A 145 8.60 -3.52 8.44
CA ARG A 145 8.59 -2.07 8.70
C ARG A 145 7.23 -1.54 9.13
N ILE A 146 6.18 -2.33 8.99
CA ILE A 146 4.83 -1.97 9.40
C ILE A 146 4.58 -2.70 10.70
N VAL A 147 4.56 -1.94 11.79
CA VAL A 147 3.99 -2.41 13.05
C VAL A 147 2.49 -2.38 12.83
N ALA A 148 1.89 -3.54 12.57
CA ALA A 148 0.45 -3.69 12.61
C ALA A 148 0.00 -3.25 14.01
N GLY A 149 -0.87 -2.24 14.10
CA GLY A 149 -1.43 -1.84 15.38
C GLY A 149 -2.13 -3.08 15.94
N SER A 150 -1.56 -3.68 16.97
CA SER A 150 -2.21 -4.69 17.78
C SER A 150 -3.46 -4.03 18.34
N ASP A 151 -4.63 -4.43 17.85
CA ASP A 151 -5.87 -4.18 18.57
C ASP A 151 -5.67 -4.86 19.92
N GLY A 152 -5.63 -4.04 20.99
CA GLY A 152 -5.27 -4.39 22.35
C GLY A 152 -5.87 -5.70 22.87
N GLU A 153 -5.23 -6.81 22.56
CA GLU A 153 -5.14 -7.91 23.47
C GLU A 153 -3.91 -7.57 24.33
N GLU A 154 -4.19 -7.13 25.54
CA GLU A 154 -3.24 -7.12 26.63
C GLU A 154 -2.68 -8.55 26.72
N GLU A 155 -1.56 -8.79 26.01
CA GLU A 155 -0.67 -9.84 26.46
C GLU A 155 -0.24 -9.39 27.87
N SER A 156 -0.94 -9.90 28.87
CA SER A 156 -0.49 -9.87 30.24
C SER A 156 0.94 -10.37 30.21
N ASP A 157 1.86 -9.48 30.56
CA ASP A 157 3.29 -9.75 30.51
C ASP A 157 3.56 -10.94 31.45
N ALA A 158 3.67 -12.13 30.89
CA ALA A 158 3.97 -13.37 31.64
C ALA A 158 5.24 -13.23 32.49
N MET A 159 6.03 -12.20 32.23
CA MET A 159 7.21 -11.83 32.98
C MET A 159 6.84 -11.07 34.28
N GLU A 160 5.75 -10.28 34.28
CA GLU A 160 5.30 -9.57 35.47
C GLU A 160 4.61 -10.54 36.47
N GLU A 161 3.93 -11.57 35.98
CA GLU A 161 3.32 -12.61 36.80
C GLU A 161 4.37 -13.51 37.48
N LEU A 162 5.51 -13.72 36.83
CA LEU A 162 6.66 -14.48 37.39
C LEU A 162 7.49 -13.67 38.40
N LEU A 163 7.47 -12.34 38.33
CA LEU A 163 8.24 -11.47 39.23
C LEU A 163 7.39 -10.97 40.42
N GLY A 164 6.04 -11.01 40.31
CA GLY A 164 5.11 -10.57 41.37
C GLY A 164 4.75 -11.62 42.42
N GLY A 165 5.20 -12.84 42.30
CA GLY A 165 4.86 -13.99 43.17
C GLY A 165 5.79 -14.22 44.35
N GLY A 166 6.30 -13.18 45.01
CA GLY A 166 7.19 -13.31 46.16
C GLY A 166 6.88 -12.35 47.30
N ALA A 167 5.84 -12.61 48.08
CA ALA A 167 5.70 -12.13 49.47
C ALA A 167 4.65 -12.97 50.21
#